data_60cf1f15c2e60ff1ff4adb864462ea74
#
_entry.id   60cf1f15c2e60ff1ff4adb864462ea74
#
_cell.length_a   1.000
_cell.length_b   1.000
_cell.length_c   1.000
_cell.angle_alpha   90.00
_cell.angle_beta   90.00
_cell.angle_gamma   90.00
#
_symmetry.space_group_name_H-M   'P 1'
#
loop_
_entity.id
_entity.type
_entity.pdbx_description
1 polymer ?
#
loop_
_entity_poly.entity_id
_entity_poly.type
_entity_poly.pdbx_seq_one_letter_code
_entity_poly.pdbx_strand_id
1 'polypeptide(L)'
;MTPPANSKFSGASLLLGPKLRGLLRPKLRIWDTSRFEALSRVPLLSAKRHRWNDLKRSRFIYSAAAQPGETLTLHRHRIPLLNTSSHRRQFSAMASATNFFEFKALDATDKEVPLSEFKGKVVLVVNTASKCGFTYQYKNLESVYQEIKKEYPNDFTVIGFPCNQFGGQEPGTNEEIQNFCSLDQKVTFPVFGKINVNGDDAHPLYKWLKHEKPGLLGLERVKWNFEKFLIGRDGKVVDRWASTTEPEKFQSKIIEEIKKPAPAS
;
A
#
# COMPACT_ATOMS: atom_id res chain seq x y z
N MET A 1 -12.26 22.55 -68.03
CA MET A 1 -13.74 22.51 -68.02
C MET A 1 -14.17 22.80 -66.59
N THR A 2 -14.89 23.88 -66.44
CA THR A 2 -15.36 24.61 -65.28
C THR A 2 -16.48 23.87 -64.54
N PRO A 3 -16.72 24.18 -63.23
CA PRO A 3 -17.78 23.60 -62.37
C PRO A 3 -19.12 24.39 -62.58
N PRO A 4 -20.19 23.95 -61.92
CA PRO A 4 -21.07 24.88 -61.22
C PRO A 4 -21.40 24.39 -59.79
N ALA A 5 -21.43 25.21 -58.78
CA ALA A 5 -22.24 26.39 -58.41
C ALA A 5 -23.37 26.01 -57.40
N ASN A 6 -23.23 26.54 -56.20
CA ASN A 6 -24.20 27.11 -55.25
C ASN A 6 -25.63 26.59 -55.13
N SER A 7 -26.07 26.33 -53.90
CA SER A 7 -27.34 26.90 -53.43
C SER A 7 -27.30 27.21 -51.91
N LYS A 8 -27.59 28.49 -51.66
CA LYS A 8 -27.90 29.10 -50.35
C LYS A 8 -29.37 28.79 -49.98
N PHE A 9 -29.63 28.60 -48.71
CA PHE A 9 -30.88 28.97 -48.01
C PHE A 9 -30.48 29.30 -46.60
N SER A 10 -30.46 30.44 -46.14
CA SER A 10 -31.39 31.51 -45.71
C SER A 10 -32.39 31.05 -44.64
N GLY A 11 -32.14 31.40 -43.42
CA GLY A 11 -32.79 32.25 -42.45
C GLY A 11 -34.16 31.79 -41.92
N ALA A 12 -34.25 31.60 -40.64
CA ALA A 12 -35.41 32.02 -39.86
C ALA A 12 -35.03 32.18 -38.38
N SER A 13 -34.94 33.43 -37.99
CA SER A 13 -34.90 33.90 -36.62
C SER A 13 -36.35 33.88 -36.09
N LEU A 14 -36.59 33.30 -34.95
CA LEU A 14 -37.82 33.52 -34.17
C LEU A 14 -37.48 33.82 -32.73
N LEU A 15 -37.60 35.09 -32.41
CA LEU A 15 -37.68 35.68 -31.07
C LEU A 15 -39.06 35.39 -30.48
N LEU A 16 -39.11 34.96 -29.21
CA LEU A 16 -40.21 35.10 -28.24
C LEU A 16 -39.61 34.66 -26.89
N GLY A 17 -39.33 35.48 -25.98
CA GLY A 17 -40.08 36.37 -25.11
C GLY A 17 -40.20 35.74 -23.70
N PRO A 18 -39.92 36.51 -22.61
CA PRO A 18 -39.69 35.96 -21.29
C PRO A 18 -40.98 35.95 -20.45
N LYS A 19 -41.19 34.87 -19.64
CA LYS A 19 -41.97 34.91 -18.37
C LYS A 19 -42.14 33.51 -17.85
N LEU A 20 -41.48 33.25 -16.71
CA LEU A 20 -42.17 32.74 -15.52
C LEU A 20 -41.15 32.64 -14.37
N ARG A 21 -41.21 33.62 -13.47
CA ARG A 21 -40.71 33.56 -12.11
C ARG A 21 -41.67 32.69 -11.28
N GLY A 22 -41.14 31.78 -10.51
CA GLY A 22 -41.96 31.04 -9.57
C GLY A 22 -41.11 30.02 -8.79
N LEU A 23 -40.50 30.43 -7.71
CA LEU A 23 -40.50 29.85 -6.34
C LEU A 23 -40.42 28.33 -6.26
N LEU A 24 -39.24 27.85 -5.83
CA LEU A 24 -39.17 26.82 -4.74
C LEU A 24 -37.75 26.84 -4.16
N ARG A 25 -37.63 27.50 -3.00
CA ARG A 25 -36.46 27.39 -2.10
C ARG A 25 -36.57 26.06 -1.34
N PRO A 26 -35.56 25.21 -1.28
CA PRO A 26 -35.52 24.14 -0.28
C PRO A 26 -35.10 24.73 1.06
N LYS A 27 -35.89 24.42 2.08
CA LYS A 27 -35.68 24.77 3.49
C LYS A 27 -34.38 24.13 3.99
N LEU A 28 -33.41 24.95 4.38
CA LEU A 28 -32.31 24.58 5.24
C LEU A 28 -32.90 24.15 6.59
N ARG A 29 -32.76 22.88 6.97
CA ARG A 29 -32.95 22.44 8.35
C ARG A 29 -31.73 22.85 9.15
N ILE A 30 -31.94 23.83 10.01
CA ILE A 30 -31.01 24.19 11.08
C ILE A 30 -30.98 23.01 12.04
N TRP A 31 -29.78 22.44 12.25
CA TRP A 31 -29.56 21.43 13.29
C TRP A 31 -29.54 22.13 14.65
N ASP A 32 -30.46 21.73 15.50
CA ASP A 32 -30.60 22.14 16.90
C ASP A 32 -29.41 21.60 17.71
N THR A 33 -28.59 22.50 18.24
CA THR A 33 -27.39 22.19 19.05
C THR A 33 -27.68 22.01 20.54
N SER A 34 -28.92 21.75 20.93
CA SER A 34 -29.33 21.71 22.36
C SER A 34 -29.40 20.33 22.99
N ARG A 35 -28.61 19.31 22.50
CA ARG A 35 -28.62 17.95 23.10
C ARG A 35 -27.25 17.35 23.36
N PHE A 36 -26.27 18.15 23.76
CA PHE A 36 -24.98 17.65 24.26
C PHE A 36 -24.55 18.34 25.56
N GLU A 37 -25.43 18.33 26.54
CA GLU A 37 -25.05 18.65 27.93
C GLU A 37 -25.64 17.61 28.85
N ALA A 38 -25.00 16.47 28.97
CA ALA A 38 -25.09 15.58 30.15
C ALA A 38 -24.24 14.34 29.92
N LEU A 39 -22.97 14.39 30.22
CA LEU A 39 -22.13 13.26 30.69
C LEU A 39 -20.69 13.76 30.92
N SER A 40 -20.54 14.72 31.82
CA SER A 40 -19.25 15.10 32.39
C SER A 40 -19.27 14.90 33.90
N ARG A 41 -19.10 13.66 34.35
CA ARG A 41 -18.62 13.36 35.72
C ARG A 41 -18.07 11.93 35.74
N VAL A 42 -16.77 11.78 35.38
CA VAL A 42 -15.99 10.62 35.79
C VAL A 42 -14.84 11.15 36.65
N PRO A 43 -14.66 10.67 37.88
CA PRO A 43 -13.64 11.20 38.80
C PRO A 43 -12.26 10.77 38.34
N LEU A 44 -11.31 11.70 38.38
CA LEU A 44 -9.88 11.46 38.21
C LEU A 44 -9.39 10.49 39.29
N LEU A 45 -9.12 9.26 38.90
CA LEU A 45 -8.29 8.33 39.67
C LEU A 45 -6.82 8.58 39.32
N SER A 46 -6.11 9.09 40.33
CA SER A 46 -4.69 9.29 40.41
C SER A 46 -3.88 8.14 39.81
N ALA A 47 -3.23 8.35 38.66
CA ALA A 47 -2.25 7.43 38.10
C ALA A 47 -0.94 7.55 38.86
N LYS A 48 -0.70 6.66 39.79
CA LYS A 48 0.63 6.43 40.39
C LYS A 48 1.60 6.01 39.29
N ARG A 49 2.67 6.81 39.10
CA ARG A 49 3.83 6.47 38.28
C ARG A 49 4.51 5.23 38.88
N HIS A 50 4.34 4.08 38.27
CA HIS A 50 5.20 2.94 38.54
C HIS A 50 6.45 3.00 37.68
N ARG A 51 7.55 3.12 38.39
CA ARG A 51 8.93 3.15 37.90
C ARG A 51 9.26 1.79 37.27
N TRP A 52 9.65 1.80 35.99
CA TRP A 52 10.13 0.63 35.22
C TRP A 52 11.57 0.31 35.61
N ASN A 53 11.81 -0.35 36.75
CA ASN A 53 13.17 -0.80 37.08
C ASN A 53 13.20 -1.98 38.08
N ASP A 54 12.30 -2.98 37.98
CA ASP A 54 12.43 -4.17 38.81
C ASP A 54 11.87 -5.43 38.14
N LEU A 55 12.46 -5.84 37.01
CA LEU A 55 12.25 -7.16 36.42
C LEU A 55 13.60 -7.87 36.16
N LYS A 56 14.48 -7.84 37.15
CA LYS A 56 15.61 -8.77 37.24
C LYS A 56 15.58 -9.39 38.63
N ARG A 57 14.92 -10.57 38.79
CA ARG A 57 15.10 -11.61 39.81
C ARG A 57 13.75 -12.19 40.24
N SER A 58 13.15 -13.04 39.45
CA SER A 58 12.33 -14.12 39.98
C SER A 58 13.11 -15.40 39.85
N ARG A 59 13.84 -15.72 40.91
CA ARG A 59 14.29 -17.08 41.17
C ARG A 59 13.06 -17.88 41.62
N PHE A 60 12.58 -18.74 40.74
CA PHE A 60 11.66 -19.79 41.18
C PHE A 60 12.45 -20.80 42.00
N ILE A 61 12.22 -20.81 43.31
CA ILE A 61 12.66 -21.85 44.20
C ILE A 61 11.62 -22.96 44.13
N TYR A 62 11.89 -24.01 43.35
CA TYR A 62 11.13 -25.25 43.47
C TYR A 62 11.74 -26.04 44.65
N SER A 63 11.01 -26.11 45.74
CA SER A 63 11.26 -27.09 46.81
C SER A 63 10.77 -28.45 46.30
N ALA A 64 11.67 -29.27 45.81
CA ALA A 64 11.40 -30.68 45.54
C ALA A 64 11.82 -31.47 46.79
N ALA A 65 10.87 -32.05 47.50
CA ALA A 65 11.13 -33.05 48.49
C ALA A 65 11.58 -34.33 47.75
N ALA A 66 12.86 -34.63 47.82
CA ALA A 66 13.44 -35.84 47.24
C ALA A 66 13.14 -37.05 48.13
N GLN A 67 12.52 -38.08 47.59
CA GLN A 67 12.47 -39.44 48.15
C GLN A 67 13.78 -40.15 47.81
N PRO A 68 14.38 -40.93 48.75
CA PRO A 68 15.65 -41.58 48.48
C PRO A 68 15.42 -42.88 47.70
N GLY A 69 15.98 -42.99 46.51
CA GLY A 69 16.06 -44.28 45.81
C GLY A 69 15.97 -44.28 44.27
N GLU A 70 15.86 -43.14 43.57
CA GLU A 70 15.83 -43.20 42.11
C GLU A 70 17.08 -42.55 41.47
N THR A 71 17.78 -43.37 40.69
CA THR A 71 18.93 -42.96 39.88
C THR A 71 18.43 -42.13 38.70
N LEU A 72 18.60 -40.80 38.75
CA LEU A 72 18.26 -39.88 37.68
C LEU A 72 19.24 -40.04 36.51
N THR A 73 18.79 -40.75 35.46
CA THR A 73 19.48 -40.76 34.17
C THR A 73 19.19 -39.45 33.48
N LEU A 74 20.16 -38.53 33.48
CA LEU A 74 20.09 -37.27 32.76
C LEU A 74 20.08 -37.52 31.25
N HIS A 75 18.89 -37.62 30.64
CA HIS A 75 18.75 -37.54 29.22
C HIS A 75 19.00 -36.06 28.80
N ARG A 76 20.19 -35.82 28.26
CA ARG A 76 20.50 -34.55 27.56
C ARG A 76 19.63 -34.48 26.34
N HIS A 77 18.43 -33.90 26.47
CA HIS A 77 17.70 -33.42 25.29
C HIS A 77 18.54 -32.30 24.67
N ARG A 78 19.16 -32.60 23.52
CA ARG A 78 19.71 -31.56 22.64
C ARG A 78 18.56 -30.70 22.16
N ILE A 79 18.42 -29.51 22.73
CA ILE A 79 17.59 -28.45 22.15
C ILE A 79 18.13 -28.22 20.74
N PRO A 80 17.32 -28.37 19.69
CA PRO A 80 17.77 -28.04 18.33
C PRO A 80 18.17 -26.56 18.34
N LEU A 81 19.43 -26.26 18.03
CA LEU A 81 19.87 -24.93 17.80
C LEU A 81 19.02 -24.38 16.63
N LEU A 82 18.05 -23.53 16.95
CA LEU A 82 17.31 -22.77 15.96
C LEU A 82 18.32 -22.13 15.02
N ASN A 83 18.19 -22.41 13.75
CA ASN A 83 19.10 -22.00 12.70
C ASN A 83 19.06 -20.47 12.55
N THR A 84 19.82 -19.76 13.40
CA THR A 84 19.91 -18.30 13.43
C THR A 84 20.63 -17.73 12.20
N SER A 85 21.18 -18.61 11.34
CA SER A 85 21.95 -18.19 10.17
C SER A 85 21.09 -17.60 9.04
N SER A 86 19.84 -18.05 8.90
CA SER A 86 18.94 -17.55 7.85
C SER A 86 18.48 -16.12 8.13
N HIS A 87 18.12 -15.81 9.37
CA HIS A 87 17.71 -14.45 9.77
C HIS A 87 18.89 -13.46 9.68
N ARG A 88 20.10 -13.89 10.05
CA ARG A 88 21.29 -13.06 9.96
C ARG A 88 21.68 -12.73 8.51
N ARG A 89 21.48 -13.66 7.58
CA ARG A 89 21.69 -13.42 6.14
C ARG A 89 20.66 -12.48 5.54
N GLN A 90 19.38 -12.58 5.94
CA GLN A 90 18.34 -11.64 5.48
C GLN A 90 18.60 -10.21 5.99
N PHE A 91 19.01 -10.03 7.24
CA PHE A 91 19.37 -8.71 7.77
C PHE A 91 20.62 -8.12 7.10
N SER A 92 21.61 -8.94 6.75
CA SER A 92 22.81 -8.48 6.04
C SER A 92 22.51 -8.08 4.60
N ALA A 93 21.61 -8.78 3.90
CA ALA A 93 21.19 -8.41 2.55
C ALA A 93 20.38 -7.11 2.50
N MET A 94 19.64 -6.80 3.57
CA MET A 94 18.87 -5.55 3.68
C MET A 94 19.76 -4.31 3.90
N ALA A 95 20.87 -4.45 4.62
CA ALA A 95 21.80 -3.35 4.88
C ALA A 95 22.62 -2.95 3.64
N SER A 96 22.56 -3.73 2.55
CA SER A 96 23.34 -3.52 1.33
C SER A 96 22.50 -3.26 0.08
N ALA A 97 21.17 -3.46 0.12
CA ALA A 97 20.34 -3.20 -1.06
C ALA A 97 20.28 -1.70 -1.34
N THR A 98 20.79 -1.30 -2.48
CA THR A 98 20.83 0.09 -2.94
C THR A 98 19.84 0.36 -4.06
N ASN A 99 19.12 -0.70 -4.51
CA ASN A 99 18.33 -0.68 -5.73
C ASN A 99 17.11 -1.60 -5.61
N PHE A 100 15.97 -1.16 -6.15
CA PHE A 100 14.72 -1.91 -6.21
C PHE A 100 14.88 -3.29 -6.87
N PHE A 101 15.71 -3.40 -7.89
CA PHE A 101 15.87 -4.62 -8.69
C PHE A 101 16.67 -5.73 -7.97
N GLU A 102 17.21 -5.44 -6.78
CA GLU A 102 17.91 -6.42 -5.94
C GLU A 102 16.96 -7.25 -5.07
N PHE A 103 15.71 -6.82 -4.94
CA PHE A 103 14.71 -7.51 -4.14
C PHE A 103 14.03 -8.64 -4.90
N LYS A 104 13.42 -9.53 -4.14
CA LYS A 104 12.55 -10.60 -4.60
C LYS A 104 11.26 -10.56 -3.82
N ALA A 105 10.18 -11.05 -4.41
CA ALA A 105 8.88 -11.17 -3.75
C ALA A 105 8.20 -12.48 -4.18
N LEU A 106 7.30 -12.99 -3.35
CA LEU A 106 6.48 -14.13 -3.72
C LEU A 106 5.29 -13.65 -4.57
N ASP A 107 5.00 -14.36 -5.64
CA ASP A 107 3.74 -14.18 -6.36
C ASP A 107 2.56 -14.82 -5.59
N ALA A 108 1.38 -14.78 -6.17
CA ALA A 108 0.19 -15.34 -5.53
C ALA A 108 0.20 -16.87 -5.39
N THR A 109 1.13 -17.55 -6.05
CA THR A 109 1.33 -19.01 -6.00
C THR A 109 2.51 -19.40 -5.10
N ASP A 110 3.02 -18.45 -4.29
CA ASP A 110 4.20 -18.59 -3.43
C ASP A 110 5.51 -18.87 -4.18
N LYS A 111 5.55 -18.59 -5.50
CA LYS A 111 6.77 -18.67 -6.30
C LYS A 111 7.57 -17.37 -6.13
N GLU A 112 8.88 -17.51 -5.88
CA GLU A 112 9.79 -16.37 -5.80
C GLU A 112 10.02 -15.73 -7.18
N VAL A 113 9.72 -14.44 -7.28
CA VAL A 113 9.92 -13.61 -8.49
C VAL A 113 10.95 -12.54 -8.17
N PRO A 114 12.09 -12.51 -8.89
CA PRO A 114 13.08 -11.45 -8.73
C PRO A 114 12.56 -10.15 -9.36
N LEU A 115 12.61 -9.04 -8.62
CA LEU A 115 12.16 -7.75 -9.13
C LEU A 115 13.09 -7.18 -10.23
N SER A 116 14.22 -7.85 -10.48
CA SER A 116 15.07 -7.59 -11.64
C SER A 116 14.39 -7.85 -12.98
N GLU A 117 13.27 -8.59 -13.03
CA GLU A 117 12.44 -8.74 -14.23
C GLU A 117 11.84 -7.41 -14.72
N PHE A 118 11.78 -6.41 -13.83
CA PHE A 118 11.31 -5.07 -14.17
C PHE A 118 12.43 -4.08 -14.52
N LYS A 119 13.68 -4.54 -14.65
CA LYS A 119 14.80 -3.66 -15.05
C LYS A 119 14.48 -2.86 -16.31
N GLY A 120 14.86 -1.58 -16.28
CA GLY A 120 14.65 -0.66 -17.40
C GLY A 120 13.24 -0.07 -17.48
N LYS A 121 12.29 -0.56 -16.66
CA LYS A 121 10.93 0.03 -16.55
C LYS A 121 10.86 1.02 -15.39
N VAL A 122 9.96 1.98 -15.52
CA VAL A 122 9.43 2.74 -14.39
C VAL A 122 8.39 1.86 -13.71
N VAL A 123 8.46 1.73 -12.38
CA VAL A 123 7.59 0.82 -11.62
C VAL A 123 6.82 1.61 -10.57
N LEU A 124 5.49 1.47 -10.56
CA LEU A 124 4.64 2.00 -9.49
C LEU A 124 4.30 0.87 -8.51
N VAL A 125 4.83 0.95 -7.30
CA VAL A 125 4.60 -0.03 -6.22
C VAL A 125 3.47 0.45 -5.33
N VAL A 126 2.45 -0.38 -5.11
CA VAL A 126 1.24 -0.03 -4.34
C VAL A 126 0.91 -1.12 -3.34
N ASN A 127 0.66 -0.78 -2.07
CA ASN A 127 0.06 -1.71 -1.12
C ASN A 127 -1.46 -1.66 -1.22
N THR A 128 -2.10 -2.81 -1.40
CA THR A 128 -3.51 -2.90 -1.79
C THR A 128 -4.36 -3.62 -0.76
N ALA A 129 -5.70 -3.45 -0.86
CA ALA A 129 -6.66 -4.18 -0.06
C ALA A 129 -8.04 -4.26 -0.76
N SER A 130 -8.72 -5.41 -0.58
CA SER A 130 -10.01 -5.71 -1.23
C SER A 130 -11.21 -5.05 -0.54
N LYS A 131 -11.14 -4.79 0.78
CA LYS A 131 -12.28 -4.29 1.59
C LYS A 131 -12.01 -2.90 2.19
N CYS A 132 -11.47 -2.00 1.38
CA CYS A 132 -11.09 -0.64 1.78
C CYS A 132 -12.00 0.40 1.11
N GLY A 133 -12.21 1.54 1.75
CA GLY A 133 -12.86 2.68 1.09
C GLY A 133 -12.11 3.19 -0.15
N PHE A 134 -10.81 2.88 -0.28
CA PHE A 134 -9.98 3.20 -1.44
C PHE A 134 -9.90 2.09 -2.50
N THR A 135 -10.63 0.98 -2.37
CA THR A 135 -10.58 -0.16 -3.32
C THR A 135 -10.93 0.24 -4.76
N TYR A 136 -11.73 1.29 -4.94
CA TYR A 136 -12.02 1.87 -6.26
C TYR A 136 -10.74 2.31 -7.01
N GLN A 137 -9.65 2.59 -6.31
CA GLN A 137 -8.38 2.96 -6.93
C GLN A 137 -7.73 1.84 -7.75
N TYR A 138 -8.15 0.57 -7.61
CA TYR A 138 -7.75 -0.47 -8.55
C TYR A 138 -8.12 -0.10 -9.99
N LYS A 139 -9.34 0.38 -10.21
CA LYS A 139 -9.82 0.81 -11.54
C LYS A 139 -9.07 2.04 -12.05
N ASN A 140 -8.77 2.98 -11.17
CA ASN A 140 -8.02 4.20 -11.51
C ASN A 140 -6.57 3.85 -11.87
N LEU A 141 -5.93 2.96 -11.10
CA LEU A 141 -4.59 2.44 -11.39
C LEU A 141 -4.54 1.68 -12.72
N GLU A 142 -5.56 0.85 -12.99
CA GLU A 142 -5.68 0.13 -14.25
C GLU A 142 -5.88 1.08 -15.43
N SER A 143 -6.73 2.11 -15.29
CA SER A 143 -6.91 3.13 -16.32
C SER A 143 -5.60 3.83 -16.68
N VAL A 144 -4.89 4.35 -15.67
CA VAL A 144 -3.59 4.99 -15.84
C VAL A 144 -2.56 4.03 -16.46
N TYR A 145 -2.54 2.77 -16.01
CA TYR A 145 -1.66 1.74 -16.55
C TYR A 145 -1.90 1.50 -18.03
N GLN A 146 -3.16 1.31 -18.43
CA GLN A 146 -3.52 1.07 -19.82
C GLN A 146 -3.29 2.31 -20.72
N GLU A 147 -3.58 3.50 -20.21
CA GLU A 147 -3.32 4.73 -20.95
C GLU A 147 -1.84 4.92 -21.24
N ILE A 148 -0.97 4.72 -20.24
CA ILE A 148 0.47 4.83 -20.42
C ILE A 148 0.99 3.73 -21.35
N LYS A 149 0.49 2.51 -21.25
CA LYS A 149 0.90 1.39 -22.12
C LYS A 149 0.59 1.60 -23.60
N LYS A 150 -0.40 2.40 -23.96
CA LYS A 150 -0.69 2.70 -25.38
C LYS A 150 0.48 3.42 -26.03
N GLU A 151 1.16 4.31 -25.31
CA GLU A 151 2.29 5.09 -25.83
C GLU A 151 3.64 4.47 -25.46
N TYR A 152 3.72 3.83 -24.29
CA TYR A 152 4.94 3.25 -23.70
C TYR A 152 4.75 1.78 -23.30
N PRO A 153 4.58 0.84 -24.24
CA PRO A 153 4.10 -0.52 -23.96
C PRO A 153 5.02 -1.35 -23.06
N ASN A 154 6.32 -1.05 -23.05
CA ASN A 154 7.34 -1.81 -22.33
C ASN A 154 8.05 -1.04 -21.22
N ASP A 155 7.72 0.24 -21.03
CA ASP A 155 8.49 1.17 -20.20
C ASP A 155 7.93 1.38 -18.81
N PHE A 156 6.70 0.91 -18.56
CA PHE A 156 6.00 1.11 -17.31
C PHE A 156 5.27 -0.15 -16.84
N THR A 157 5.20 -0.32 -15.54
CA THR A 157 4.31 -1.29 -14.90
C THR A 157 3.84 -0.79 -13.55
N VAL A 158 2.67 -1.26 -13.13
CA VAL A 158 2.19 -1.18 -11.74
C VAL A 158 2.39 -2.55 -11.11
N ILE A 159 2.78 -2.61 -9.85
CA ILE A 159 2.80 -3.85 -9.07
C ILE A 159 2.04 -3.65 -7.76
N GLY A 160 1.09 -4.52 -7.48
CA GLY A 160 0.28 -4.51 -6.27
C GLY A 160 0.80 -5.49 -5.23
N PHE A 161 0.85 -5.05 -3.97
CA PHE A 161 1.17 -5.90 -2.81
C PHE A 161 0.00 -5.87 -1.84
N PRO A 162 -0.83 -6.92 -1.78
CA PRO A 162 -1.91 -7.03 -0.80
C PRO A 162 -1.37 -6.99 0.63
N CYS A 163 -2.05 -6.25 1.53
CA CYS A 163 -1.61 -6.08 2.92
C CYS A 163 -2.80 -6.02 3.88
N ASN A 164 -2.80 -6.88 4.91
CA ASN A 164 -3.89 -6.96 5.88
C ASN A 164 -3.67 -6.12 7.16
N GLN A 165 -2.60 -5.30 7.22
CA GLN A 165 -2.24 -4.55 8.44
C GLN A 165 -3.11 -3.32 8.73
N PHE A 166 -3.98 -2.93 7.81
CA PHE A 166 -4.81 -1.72 7.91
C PHE A 166 -6.28 -2.11 8.10
N GLY A 167 -6.69 -2.24 9.36
CA GLY A 167 -8.05 -2.58 9.74
C GLY A 167 -8.52 -3.98 9.32
N GLY A 168 -7.61 -4.92 9.02
CA GLY A 168 -7.99 -6.25 8.56
C GLY A 168 -8.71 -6.25 7.20
N GLN A 169 -8.42 -5.27 6.34
CA GLN A 169 -9.16 -5.04 5.09
C GLN A 169 -8.68 -5.91 3.92
N GLU A 170 -7.74 -6.83 4.15
CA GLU A 170 -7.29 -7.84 3.17
C GLU A 170 -7.28 -9.25 3.81
N PRO A 171 -8.43 -9.78 4.25
CA PRO A 171 -8.48 -11.04 5.00
C PRO A 171 -8.33 -12.29 4.09
N GLY A 172 -8.60 -12.17 2.79
CA GLY A 172 -8.63 -13.28 1.84
C GLY A 172 -7.30 -14.02 1.70
N THR A 173 -7.33 -15.22 1.14
CA THR A 173 -6.15 -15.96 0.68
C THR A 173 -5.53 -15.28 -0.54
N ASN A 174 -4.31 -15.66 -0.93
CA ASN A 174 -3.70 -15.14 -2.16
C ASN A 174 -4.56 -15.44 -3.39
N GLU A 175 -5.16 -16.63 -3.47
CA GLU A 175 -6.05 -17.03 -4.56
C GLU A 175 -7.33 -16.17 -4.62
N GLU A 176 -8.00 -15.96 -3.48
CA GLU A 176 -9.19 -15.11 -3.39
C GLU A 176 -8.89 -13.67 -3.82
N ILE A 177 -7.72 -13.16 -3.42
CA ILE A 177 -7.27 -11.81 -3.79
C ILE A 177 -7.01 -11.72 -5.31
N GLN A 178 -6.36 -12.73 -5.91
CA GLN A 178 -6.13 -12.75 -7.35
C GLN A 178 -7.45 -12.79 -8.14
N ASN A 179 -8.39 -13.62 -7.70
CA ASN A 179 -9.71 -13.68 -8.31
C ASN A 179 -10.45 -12.34 -8.20
N PHE A 180 -10.42 -11.70 -7.04
CA PHE A 180 -10.98 -10.37 -6.83
C PHE A 180 -10.32 -9.32 -7.77
N CYS A 181 -9.00 -9.29 -7.84
CA CYS A 181 -8.28 -8.33 -8.68
C CYS A 181 -8.58 -8.54 -10.17
N SER A 182 -8.54 -9.80 -10.65
CA SER A 182 -8.70 -10.12 -12.07
C SER A 182 -10.16 -10.09 -12.54
N LEU A 183 -11.09 -10.66 -11.77
CA LEU A 183 -12.48 -10.82 -12.18
C LEU A 183 -13.34 -9.60 -11.82
N ASP A 184 -13.23 -9.09 -10.57
CA ASP A 184 -14.09 -8.01 -10.10
C ASP A 184 -13.51 -6.63 -10.46
N GLN A 185 -12.22 -6.43 -10.23
CA GLN A 185 -11.56 -5.15 -10.52
C GLN A 185 -11.01 -5.06 -11.94
N LYS A 186 -10.89 -6.19 -12.66
CA LYS A 186 -10.36 -6.32 -14.04
C LYS A 186 -8.93 -5.75 -14.17
N VAL A 187 -8.14 -5.94 -13.12
CA VAL A 187 -6.74 -5.52 -13.07
C VAL A 187 -5.91 -6.44 -13.96
N THR A 188 -5.04 -5.85 -14.79
CA THR A 188 -4.13 -6.56 -15.69
C THR A 188 -2.66 -6.40 -15.32
N PHE A 189 -2.33 -5.48 -14.42
CA PHE A 189 -0.98 -5.37 -13.87
C PHE A 189 -0.71 -6.46 -12.82
N PRO A 190 0.57 -6.83 -12.59
CA PRO A 190 0.94 -7.85 -11.61
C PRO A 190 0.50 -7.53 -10.19
N VAL A 191 -0.17 -8.49 -9.52
CA VAL A 191 -0.46 -8.47 -8.09
C VAL A 191 0.27 -9.63 -7.43
N PHE A 192 1.13 -9.33 -6.48
CA PHE A 192 1.98 -10.28 -5.76
C PHE A 192 1.23 -10.94 -4.60
N GLY A 193 1.90 -11.85 -3.90
CA GLY A 193 1.41 -12.44 -2.67
C GLY A 193 1.29 -11.42 -1.55
N LYS A 194 0.46 -11.73 -0.55
CA LYS A 194 0.20 -10.87 0.60
C LYS A 194 1.46 -10.70 1.46
N ILE A 195 1.76 -9.45 1.84
CA ILE A 195 2.93 -9.11 2.67
C ILE A 195 2.57 -8.16 3.82
N ASN A 196 3.47 -8.08 4.80
CA ASN A 196 3.49 -7.01 5.79
C ASN A 196 4.34 -5.84 5.28
N VAL A 197 3.85 -4.61 5.45
CA VAL A 197 4.55 -3.38 5.02
C VAL A 197 5.11 -2.56 6.18
N ASN A 198 4.67 -2.85 7.43
CA ASN A 198 5.11 -2.18 8.65
C ASN A 198 5.51 -3.19 9.73
N GLY A 199 6.29 -2.72 10.73
CA GLY A 199 6.76 -3.52 11.86
C GLY A 199 8.01 -4.35 11.53
N ASP A 200 8.40 -5.19 12.47
CA ASP A 200 9.63 -5.99 12.37
C ASP A 200 9.55 -7.05 11.27
N ASP A 201 8.34 -7.58 11.03
CA ASP A 201 8.06 -8.57 9.98
C ASP A 201 7.75 -7.93 8.61
N ALA A 202 7.95 -6.62 8.45
CA ALA A 202 7.75 -5.97 7.17
C ALA A 202 8.68 -6.55 6.11
N HIS A 203 8.13 -6.76 4.91
CA HIS A 203 8.89 -7.23 3.75
C HIS A 203 10.12 -6.34 3.51
N PRO A 204 11.31 -6.90 3.19
CA PRO A 204 12.53 -6.15 2.98
C PRO A 204 12.39 -4.98 2.01
N LEU A 205 11.69 -5.19 0.89
CA LEU A 205 11.37 -4.15 -0.07
C LEU A 205 10.69 -2.93 0.59
N TYR A 206 9.67 -3.17 1.45
CA TYR A 206 8.94 -2.05 2.07
C TYR A 206 9.73 -1.35 3.18
N LYS A 207 10.64 -2.05 3.86
CA LYS A 207 11.59 -1.41 4.79
C LYS A 207 12.48 -0.43 4.01
N TRP A 208 13.03 -0.89 2.89
CA TRP A 208 13.87 -0.08 2.02
C TRP A 208 13.09 1.09 1.37
N LEU A 209 11.92 0.86 0.77
CA LEU A 209 11.08 1.90 0.17
C LEU A 209 10.80 3.06 1.13
N LYS A 210 10.44 2.73 2.38
CA LYS A 210 10.13 3.72 3.42
C LYS A 210 11.36 4.50 3.88
N HIS A 211 12.53 3.86 3.88
CA HIS A 211 13.81 4.47 4.20
C HIS A 211 14.25 5.44 3.10
N GLU A 212 14.25 5.00 1.85
CA GLU A 212 14.64 5.82 0.68
C GLU A 212 13.71 7.03 0.47
N LYS A 213 12.41 6.86 0.71
CA LYS A 213 11.43 7.94 0.59
C LYS A 213 10.52 7.97 1.82
N PRO A 214 10.97 8.61 2.91
CA PRO A 214 10.14 8.79 4.10
C PRO A 214 8.88 9.60 3.79
N GLY A 215 7.83 9.36 4.56
CA GLY A 215 6.60 10.12 4.47
C GLY A 215 6.69 11.49 5.15
N LEU A 216 5.54 12.14 5.33
CA LEU A 216 5.46 13.42 6.01
C LEU A 216 6.18 13.39 7.36
N LEU A 217 6.96 14.42 7.68
CA LEU A 217 7.78 14.55 8.88
C LEU A 217 8.85 13.47 9.06
N GLY A 218 9.33 12.86 7.97
CA GLY A 218 10.37 11.83 8.02
C GLY A 218 9.87 10.46 8.51
N LEU A 219 8.56 10.22 8.55
CA LEU A 219 8.00 8.98 9.07
C LEU A 219 8.24 7.80 8.12
N GLU A 220 9.00 6.82 8.56
CA GLU A 220 9.25 5.55 7.85
C GLU A 220 8.13 4.53 8.10
N ARG A 221 6.88 4.94 7.85
CA ARG A 221 5.70 4.07 8.01
C ARG A 221 4.73 4.28 6.86
N VAL A 222 4.20 3.21 6.29
CA VAL A 222 3.02 3.23 5.43
C VAL A 222 1.81 3.53 6.32
N LYS A 223 1.04 4.57 6.00
CA LYS A 223 -0.05 5.04 6.86
C LYS A 223 -1.35 4.28 6.65
N TRP A 224 -1.63 3.87 5.41
CA TRP A 224 -2.88 3.19 5.05
C TRP A 224 -2.73 2.39 3.76
N ASN A 225 -3.79 1.67 3.34
CA ASN A 225 -3.88 1.01 2.04
C ASN A 225 -3.77 2.02 0.89
N PHE A 226 -3.29 1.57 -0.26
CA PHE A 226 -3.12 2.36 -1.48
C PHE A 226 -2.13 3.53 -1.34
N GLU A 227 -1.09 3.40 -0.55
CA GLU A 227 0.08 4.27 -0.61
C GLU A 227 0.97 3.82 -1.77
N LYS A 228 1.56 4.76 -2.51
CA LYS A 228 2.25 4.49 -3.75
C LYS A 228 3.69 4.97 -3.68
N PHE A 229 4.61 4.19 -4.30
CA PHE A 229 6.01 4.54 -4.48
C PHE A 229 6.36 4.44 -5.96
N LEU A 230 6.99 5.45 -6.53
CA LEU A 230 7.47 5.44 -7.90
C LEU A 230 8.95 5.09 -7.93
N ILE A 231 9.30 4.11 -8.76
CA ILE A 231 10.67 3.66 -8.97
C ILE A 231 11.08 4.06 -10.37
N GLY A 232 12.22 4.71 -10.48
CA GLY A 232 12.83 5.07 -11.75
C GLY A 232 13.44 3.88 -12.48
N ARG A 233 13.83 4.08 -13.74
CA ARG A 233 14.51 3.06 -14.57
C ARG A 233 15.85 2.61 -13.97
N ASP A 234 16.46 3.45 -13.14
CA ASP A 234 17.69 3.16 -12.40
C ASP A 234 17.45 2.36 -11.10
N GLY A 235 16.18 2.05 -10.80
CA GLY A 235 15.78 1.32 -9.61
C GLY A 235 15.75 2.15 -8.33
N LYS A 236 15.91 3.47 -8.38
CA LYS A 236 15.81 4.35 -7.21
C LYS A 236 14.39 4.81 -6.98
N VAL A 237 14.05 5.11 -5.72
CA VAL A 237 12.75 5.66 -5.37
C VAL A 237 12.68 7.13 -5.75
N VAL A 238 11.85 7.44 -6.74
CA VAL A 238 11.67 8.81 -7.26
C VAL A 238 10.68 9.59 -6.41
N ASP A 239 9.51 8.99 -6.12
CA ASP A 239 8.44 9.68 -5.42
C ASP A 239 7.58 8.73 -4.57
N ARG A 240 6.75 9.33 -3.68
CA ARG A 240 5.83 8.64 -2.79
C ARG A 240 4.55 9.45 -2.61
N TRP A 241 3.38 8.82 -2.76
CA TRP A 241 2.09 9.46 -2.58
C TRP A 241 1.23 8.74 -1.55
N ALA A 242 0.54 9.53 -0.74
CA ALA A 242 -0.40 9.03 0.25
C ALA A 242 -1.60 8.32 -0.41
N SER A 243 -2.32 7.53 0.39
CA SER A 243 -3.54 6.81 -0.02
C SER A 243 -4.59 7.69 -0.68
N THR A 244 -4.71 8.94 -0.22
CA THR A 244 -5.71 9.93 -0.71
C THR A 244 -5.34 10.57 -2.04
N THR A 245 -4.14 10.35 -2.55
CA THR A 245 -3.74 10.90 -3.85
C THR A 245 -4.18 9.95 -4.95
N GLU A 246 -5.08 10.43 -5.82
CA GLU A 246 -5.60 9.67 -6.94
C GLU A 246 -4.51 9.43 -8.00
N PRO A 247 -4.51 8.24 -8.66
CA PRO A 247 -3.51 7.87 -9.66
C PRO A 247 -3.35 8.86 -10.81
N GLU A 248 -4.44 9.44 -11.28
CA GLU A 248 -4.46 10.39 -12.38
C GLU A 248 -3.66 11.67 -12.09
N LYS A 249 -3.57 12.05 -10.80
CA LYS A 249 -2.86 13.27 -10.38
C LYS A 249 -1.35 13.20 -10.56
N PHE A 250 -0.79 12.01 -10.64
CA PHE A 250 0.64 11.81 -10.81
C PHE A 250 1.02 11.08 -12.11
N GLN A 251 0.07 10.86 -13.02
CA GLN A 251 0.31 10.25 -14.32
C GLN A 251 1.37 11.02 -15.14
N SER A 252 1.30 12.35 -15.14
CA SER A 252 2.31 13.19 -15.80
C SER A 252 3.72 12.98 -15.24
N LYS A 253 3.83 12.75 -13.92
CA LYS A 253 5.12 12.46 -13.28
C LYS A 253 5.67 11.10 -13.69
N ILE A 254 4.82 10.11 -13.86
CA ILE A 254 5.21 8.78 -14.39
C ILE A 254 5.75 8.94 -15.81
N ILE A 255 5.05 9.68 -16.68
CA ILE A 255 5.45 9.92 -18.07
C ILE A 255 6.77 10.71 -18.14
N GLU A 256 6.95 11.70 -17.26
CA GLU A 256 8.22 12.43 -17.14
C GLU A 256 9.38 11.47 -16.81
N GLU A 257 9.17 10.53 -15.88
CA GLU A 257 10.18 9.55 -15.49
C GLU A 257 10.48 8.54 -16.61
N ILE A 258 9.47 8.12 -17.37
CA ILE A 258 9.62 7.24 -18.54
C ILE A 258 10.49 7.91 -19.62
N LYS A 259 10.38 9.21 -19.82
CA LYS A 259 11.13 9.95 -20.84
C LYS A 259 12.61 10.16 -20.49
N LYS A 260 13.02 9.89 -19.25
CA LYS A 260 14.44 9.93 -18.88
C LYS A 260 15.22 8.80 -19.57
N PRO A 261 16.46 9.05 -19.94
CA PRO A 261 17.29 7.99 -20.54
C PRO A 261 17.40 6.80 -19.58
N ALA A 262 17.33 5.58 -20.15
CA ALA A 262 17.64 4.40 -19.38
C ALA A 262 19.09 4.47 -18.88
N PRO A 263 19.40 4.01 -17.67
CA PRO A 263 20.78 3.94 -17.21
C PRO A 263 21.59 3.08 -18.18
N ALA A 264 22.84 3.50 -18.43
CA ALA A 264 23.76 2.68 -19.22
C ALA A 264 23.90 1.29 -18.56
N SER A 265 23.72 0.25 -19.35
CA SER A 265 23.81 -1.18 -18.94
C SER A 265 25.23 -1.58 -18.59
#